data_838f09be00cd9b4e5c3b3a94ebb7a441
#
_entry.id   838f09be00cd9b4e5c3b3a94ebb7a441
#
_cell.length_a   1.000
_cell.length_b   1.000
_cell.length_c   1.000
_cell.angle_alpha   90.00
_cell.angle_beta   90.00
_cell.angle_gamma   90.00
#
_symmetry.space_group_name_H-M   'P 1'
#
loop_
_entity.id
_entity.type
_entity.pdbx_description
1 polymer ?
#
loop_
_entity_poly.entity_id
_entity_poly.type
_entity_poly.pdbx_seq_one_letter_code
_entity_poly.pdbx_strand_id
1 'polypeptide(L)'
;GVLYGKEALLEAMPPFLGGGDMISSVTFEKSTWAELPSKFEAGTPPIVEAIGLGASIQYLTGVGIERVAAHEHDLLTYAMQRLASIDGLRVVGTAPNKTAVISFVMGEAHPHDIATIIDQQGVAVRAGHHCAEPLMHRLGVVGTA
;
A
#
# COMPACT_ATOMS: atom_id res chain seq x y z
N GLY A 1 9.48 -2.98 -6.80
CA GLY A 1 9.46 -1.73 -6.00
C GLY A 1 10.56 -0.77 -6.40
N VAL A 2 10.54 0.42 -5.83
CA VAL A 2 11.56 1.46 -6.03
C VAL A 2 12.13 1.85 -4.67
N LEU A 3 13.45 1.94 -4.56
CA LEU A 3 14.13 2.49 -3.40
C LEU A 3 14.63 3.91 -3.75
N TYR A 4 14.20 4.88 -2.97
CA TYR A 4 14.78 6.22 -2.96
C TYR A 4 15.51 6.46 -1.64
N GLY A 5 16.70 7.04 -1.70
CA GLY A 5 17.48 7.36 -0.51
C GLY A 5 18.47 8.50 -0.77
N LYS A 6 18.90 9.15 0.32
CA LYS A 6 20.00 10.11 0.25
C LYS A 6 21.30 9.38 -0.04
N GLU A 7 22.08 9.86 -0.99
CA GLU A 7 23.32 9.23 -1.46
C GLU A 7 24.24 8.82 -0.30
N ALA A 8 24.52 9.73 0.63
CA ALA A 8 25.39 9.47 1.76
C ALA A 8 24.91 8.31 2.67
N LEU A 9 23.60 8.09 2.77
CA LEU A 9 23.04 6.96 3.51
C LEU A 9 23.16 5.67 2.70
N LEU A 10 22.85 5.71 1.41
CA LEU A 10 22.99 4.55 0.53
C LEU A 10 24.45 4.10 0.40
N GLU A 11 25.41 5.03 0.36
CA GLU A 11 26.84 4.71 0.39
C GLU A 11 27.24 4.00 1.68
N ALA A 12 26.75 4.43 2.83
CA ALA A 12 27.05 3.83 4.12
C ALA A 12 26.37 2.47 4.37
N MET A 13 25.24 2.20 3.69
CA MET A 13 24.51 0.94 3.86
C MET A 13 25.21 -0.22 3.16
N PRO A 14 25.21 -1.43 3.74
CA PRO A 14 25.57 -2.63 2.99
C PRO A 14 24.48 -2.96 1.95
N PRO A 15 24.82 -3.69 0.89
CA PRO A 15 23.81 -4.20 -0.03
C PRO A 15 22.85 -5.15 0.68
N PHE A 16 21.58 -5.16 0.25
CA PHE A 16 20.53 -6.00 0.83
C PHE A 16 20.49 -7.39 0.22
N LEU A 17 20.73 -7.52 -1.08
CA LEU A 17 20.80 -8.76 -1.82
C LEU A 17 22.14 -8.85 -2.54
N GLY A 18 22.64 -10.08 -2.75
CA GLY A 18 23.80 -10.36 -3.59
C GLY A 18 23.36 -10.98 -4.92
N GLY A 19 24.09 -10.68 -6.00
CA GLY A 19 23.83 -11.23 -7.32
C GLY A 19 24.72 -10.62 -8.38
N GLY A 20 24.45 -10.93 -9.63
CA GLY A 20 25.14 -10.33 -10.77
C GLY A 20 25.00 -8.81 -10.81
N ASP A 21 25.91 -8.15 -11.46
CA ASP A 21 26.00 -6.69 -11.73
C ASP A 21 26.22 -5.80 -10.48
N MET A 22 25.70 -6.18 -9.30
CA MET A 22 25.88 -5.42 -8.05
C MET A 22 27.24 -5.66 -7.37
N ILE A 23 28.04 -6.58 -7.86
CA ILE A 23 29.35 -6.96 -7.35
C ILE A 23 30.45 -6.37 -8.20
N SER A 24 31.51 -5.80 -7.56
CA SER A 24 32.72 -5.35 -8.23
C SER A 24 33.80 -6.45 -8.23
N SER A 25 33.97 -7.15 -7.13
CA SER A 25 34.92 -8.25 -7.00
C SER A 25 34.47 -9.27 -5.96
N VAL A 26 34.78 -10.54 -6.20
CA VAL A 26 34.48 -11.65 -5.27
C VAL A 26 35.73 -12.49 -5.10
N THR A 27 36.12 -12.73 -3.86
CA THR A 27 37.15 -13.71 -3.47
C THR A 27 36.56 -14.63 -2.40
N PHE A 28 37.34 -15.65 -1.95
CA PHE A 28 36.92 -16.51 -0.83
C PHE A 28 36.82 -15.74 0.49
N GLU A 29 37.60 -14.65 0.64
CA GLU A 29 37.70 -13.88 1.88
C GLU A 29 36.76 -12.73 1.95
N LYS A 30 36.43 -12.10 0.79
CA LYS A 30 35.56 -10.92 0.76
C LYS A 30 34.94 -10.67 -0.61
N SER A 31 33.85 -9.92 -0.59
CA SER A 31 33.23 -9.31 -1.76
C SER A 31 33.28 -7.79 -1.67
N THR A 32 33.39 -7.14 -2.81
CA THR A 32 33.23 -5.69 -2.94
C THR A 32 32.06 -5.39 -3.88
N TRP A 33 31.45 -4.27 -3.70
CA TRP A 33 30.19 -3.92 -4.33
C TRP A 33 30.42 -2.91 -5.45
N ALA A 34 29.52 -2.92 -6.42
CA ALA A 34 29.44 -1.87 -7.43
C ALA A 34 29.05 -0.52 -6.77
N GLU A 35 29.25 0.57 -7.49
CA GLU A 35 28.79 1.87 -7.08
C GLU A 35 27.25 1.98 -7.15
N LEU A 36 26.71 3.05 -6.56
CA LEU A 36 25.29 3.37 -6.69
C LEU A 36 24.96 3.73 -8.15
N PRO A 37 23.78 3.33 -8.67
CA PRO A 37 22.70 2.61 -8.00
C PRO A 37 22.87 1.07 -8.01
N SER A 38 23.79 0.54 -8.81
CA SER A 38 23.96 -0.91 -9.05
C SER A 38 24.21 -1.72 -7.78
N LYS A 39 24.81 -1.13 -6.76
CA LYS A 39 25.00 -1.72 -5.43
C LYS A 39 23.74 -2.37 -4.83
N PHE A 40 22.55 -1.84 -5.16
CA PHE A 40 21.27 -2.34 -4.67
C PHE A 40 20.42 -3.05 -5.74
N GLU A 41 21.00 -3.30 -6.92
CA GLU A 41 20.32 -3.91 -8.06
C GLU A 41 20.92 -5.28 -8.37
N ALA A 42 20.56 -6.29 -7.58
CA ALA A 42 21.10 -7.65 -7.71
C ALA A 42 20.45 -8.42 -8.87
N GLY A 43 21.23 -8.76 -9.89
CA GLY A 43 20.81 -9.50 -11.07
C GLY A 43 20.11 -8.66 -12.12
N THR A 44 19.51 -9.33 -13.10
CA THR A 44 18.77 -8.65 -14.18
C THR A 44 17.65 -7.79 -13.62
N PRO A 45 17.60 -6.49 -13.93
CA PRO A 45 16.56 -5.61 -13.40
C PRO A 45 15.18 -6.00 -13.94
N PRO A 46 14.10 -5.67 -13.20
CA PRO A 46 12.71 -5.94 -13.60
C PRO A 46 12.28 -4.98 -14.74
N ILE A 47 12.73 -5.25 -15.96
CA ILE A 47 12.61 -4.32 -17.10
C ILE A 47 11.15 -4.00 -17.42
N VAL A 48 10.31 -5.05 -17.51
CA VAL A 48 8.88 -4.89 -17.84
C VAL A 48 8.15 -4.09 -16.79
N GLU A 49 8.42 -4.37 -15.52
CA GLU A 49 7.82 -3.68 -14.39
C GLU A 49 8.27 -2.22 -14.31
N ALA A 50 9.53 -1.93 -14.66
CA ALA A 50 10.05 -0.56 -14.71
C ALA A 50 9.35 0.26 -15.82
N ILE A 51 9.20 -0.33 -17.01
CA ILE A 51 8.46 0.30 -18.12
C ILE A 51 6.98 0.49 -17.74
N GLY A 52 6.35 -0.53 -17.16
CA GLY A 52 4.96 -0.47 -16.69
C GLY A 52 4.72 0.60 -15.63
N LEU A 53 5.67 0.75 -14.70
CA LEU A 53 5.62 1.83 -13.69
C LEU A 53 5.71 3.22 -14.37
N GLY A 54 6.60 3.38 -15.35
CA GLY A 54 6.70 4.61 -16.13
C GLY A 54 5.38 4.97 -16.81
N ALA A 55 4.74 3.99 -17.48
CA ALA A 55 3.43 4.18 -18.11
C ALA A 55 2.33 4.54 -17.08
N SER A 56 2.33 3.91 -15.90
CA SER A 56 1.39 4.20 -14.82
C SER A 56 1.54 5.62 -14.28
N ILE A 57 2.78 6.08 -14.12
CA ILE A 57 3.08 7.47 -13.69
C ILE A 57 2.59 8.47 -14.75
N GLN A 58 2.84 8.22 -16.02
CA GLN A 58 2.34 9.06 -17.11
C GLN A 58 0.81 9.14 -17.13
N TYR A 59 0.14 8.02 -16.94
CA TYR A 59 -1.32 7.96 -16.86
C TYR A 59 -1.85 8.83 -15.70
N LEU A 60 -1.35 8.61 -14.47
CA LEU A 60 -1.79 9.36 -13.31
C LEU A 60 -1.47 10.86 -13.42
N THR A 61 -0.32 11.21 -13.99
CA THR A 61 0.05 12.60 -14.23
C THR A 61 -0.90 13.25 -15.26
N GLY A 62 -1.27 12.51 -16.30
CA GLY A 62 -2.24 12.95 -17.31
C GLY A 62 -3.64 13.16 -16.74
N VAL A 63 -4.09 12.28 -15.84
CA VAL A 63 -5.33 12.47 -15.07
C VAL A 63 -5.21 13.68 -14.14
N GLY A 64 -4.07 13.88 -13.52
CA GLY A 64 -3.76 14.95 -12.57
C GLY A 64 -3.99 14.52 -11.13
N ILE A 65 -2.91 14.37 -10.38
CA ILE A 65 -2.93 13.87 -8.99
C ILE A 65 -3.83 14.72 -8.08
N GLU A 66 -3.80 16.05 -8.24
CA GLU A 66 -4.65 16.96 -7.46
C GLU A 66 -6.15 16.74 -7.75
N ARG A 67 -6.50 16.42 -8.99
CA ARG A 67 -7.89 16.10 -9.35
C ARG A 67 -8.34 14.77 -8.78
N VAL A 68 -7.45 13.77 -8.76
CA VAL A 68 -7.70 12.48 -8.11
C VAL A 68 -7.94 12.70 -6.61
N ALA A 69 -7.04 13.42 -5.94
CA ALA A 69 -7.16 13.70 -4.51
C ALA A 69 -8.45 14.46 -4.15
N ALA A 70 -8.84 15.46 -4.95
CA ALA A 70 -10.08 16.20 -4.74
C ALA A 70 -11.32 15.30 -4.90
N HIS A 71 -11.37 14.50 -5.94
CA HIS A 71 -12.46 13.56 -6.16
C HIS A 71 -12.59 12.51 -5.05
N GLU A 72 -11.46 11.93 -4.62
CA GLU A 72 -11.43 10.98 -3.50
C GLU A 72 -11.90 11.62 -2.19
N HIS A 73 -11.53 12.87 -1.94
CA HIS A 73 -11.98 13.62 -0.75
C HIS A 73 -13.51 13.85 -0.77
N ASP A 74 -14.07 14.21 -1.90
CA ASP A 74 -15.52 14.42 -2.06
C ASP A 74 -16.27 13.10 -1.81
N LEU A 75 -15.80 12.00 -2.39
CA LEU A 75 -16.36 10.66 -2.17
C LEU A 75 -16.26 10.23 -0.70
N LEU A 76 -15.11 10.45 -0.07
CA LEU A 76 -14.91 10.13 1.34
C LEU A 76 -15.90 10.90 2.22
N THR A 77 -16.03 12.21 2.00
CA THR A 77 -16.95 13.06 2.77
C THR A 77 -18.38 12.60 2.63
N TYR A 78 -18.82 12.34 1.41
CA TYR A 78 -20.16 11.81 1.13
C TYR A 78 -20.40 10.46 1.81
N ALA A 79 -19.47 9.51 1.65
CA ALA A 79 -19.61 8.18 2.21
C ALA A 79 -19.62 8.21 3.75
N MET A 80 -18.75 8.99 4.38
CA MET A 80 -18.72 9.14 5.84
C MET A 80 -20.04 9.67 6.41
N GLN A 81 -20.67 10.65 5.73
CA GLN A 81 -21.98 11.16 6.12
C GLN A 81 -23.07 10.10 6.00
N ARG A 82 -23.05 9.33 4.90
CA ARG A 82 -24.05 8.27 4.67
C ARG A 82 -23.90 7.11 5.63
N LEU A 83 -22.68 6.66 5.88
CA LEU A 83 -22.39 5.56 6.81
C LEU A 83 -22.72 5.93 8.26
N ALA A 84 -22.51 7.19 8.65
CA ALA A 84 -22.86 7.66 10.00
C ALA A 84 -24.37 7.59 10.32
N SER A 85 -25.23 7.51 9.30
CA SER A 85 -26.69 7.38 9.46
C SER A 85 -27.19 5.93 9.54
N ILE A 86 -26.30 4.95 9.47
CA ILE A 86 -26.65 3.52 9.51
C ILE A 86 -26.57 3.03 10.97
N ASP A 87 -27.69 2.63 11.52
CA ASP A 87 -27.74 2.10 12.88
C ASP A 87 -26.89 0.83 13.02
N GLY A 88 -26.09 0.77 14.07
CA GLY A 88 -25.21 -0.35 14.36
C GLY A 88 -23.90 -0.37 13.56
N LEU A 89 -23.69 0.55 12.61
CA LEU A 89 -22.43 0.69 11.92
C LEU A 89 -21.47 1.60 12.67
N ARG A 90 -20.24 1.14 12.89
CA ARG A 90 -19.17 1.91 13.53
C ARG A 90 -17.97 2.00 12.59
N VAL A 91 -17.62 3.20 12.18
CA VAL A 91 -16.40 3.45 11.38
C VAL A 91 -15.17 3.29 12.27
N VAL A 92 -14.16 2.62 11.73
CA VAL A 92 -12.84 2.42 12.35
C VAL A 92 -11.82 3.31 11.63
N GLY A 93 -11.11 4.14 12.40
CA GLY A 93 -10.19 5.14 11.85
C GLY A 93 -10.90 6.44 11.47
N THR A 94 -10.87 7.39 12.40
CA THR A 94 -11.56 8.70 12.31
C THR A 94 -10.59 9.87 12.26
N ALA A 95 -9.34 9.66 11.81
CA ALA A 95 -8.38 10.74 11.65
C ALA A 95 -8.93 11.81 10.69
N PRO A 96 -8.74 13.11 10.99
CA PRO A 96 -9.29 14.20 10.16
C PRO A 96 -8.68 14.23 8.75
N ASN A 97 -7.39 13.87 8.63
CA ASN A 97 -6.68 13.80 7.36
C ASN A 97 -6.40 12.34 7.00
N LYS A 98 -7.33 11.70 6.32
CA LYS A 98 -7.20 10.33 5.87
C LYS A 98 -7.42 10.23 4.37
N THR A 99 -6.89 9.18 3.76
CA THR A 99 -7.18 8.82 2.38
C THR A 99 -8.62 8.30 2.24
N ALA A 100 -9.11 8.15 1.02
CA ALA A 100 -10.46 7.66 0.73
C ALA A 100 -10.62 6.15 1.00
N VAL A 101 -10.20 5.72 2.19
CA VAL A 101 -10.40 4.36 2.69
C VAL A 101 -11.28 4.43 3.94
N ILE A 102 -12.36 3.67 3.96
CA ILE A 102 -13.26 3.57 5.10
C ILE A 102 -13.30 2.11 5.54
N SER A 103 -12.94 1.88 6.79
CA SER A 103 -13.11 0.58 7.43
C SER A 103 -14.25 0.68 8.45
N PHE A 104 -15.08 -0.34 8.54
CA PHE A 104 -16.20 -0.35 9.48
C PHE A 104 -16.50 -1.74 10.02
N VAL A 105 -17.21 -1.78 11.11
CA VAL A 105 -17.88 -2.95 11.68
C VAL A 105 -19.36 -2.67 11.84
N MET A 106 -20.20 -3.68 11.86
CA MET A 106 -21.65 -3.53 11.94
C MET A 106 -22.25 -4.53 12.92
N GLY A 107 -22.61 -4.06 14.10
CA GLY A 107 -23.15 -4.89 15.17
C GLY A 107 -22.28 -6.11 15.45
N GLU A 108 -22.92 -7.28 15.50
CA GLU A 108 -22.28 -8.60 15.69
C GLU A 108 -21.95 -9.29 14.35
N ALA A 109 -22.24 -8.64 13.20
CA ALA A 109 -22.05 -9.26 11.89
C ALA A 109 -20.55 -9.43 11.61
N HIS A 110 -20.18 -10.64 11.16
CA HIS A 110 -18.80 -10.90 10.76
C HIS A 110 -18.47 -10.15 9.46
N PRO A 111 -17.28 -9.54 9.32
CA PRO A 111 -16.92 -8.76 8.12
C PRO A 111 -17.07 -9.52 6.81
N HIS A 112 -16.81 -10.83 6.79
CA HIS A 112 -16.99 -11.67 5.61
C HIS A 112 -18.46 -11.83 5.22
N ASP A 113 -19.37 -11.90 6.21
CA ASP A 113 -20.81 -11.99 5.94
C ASP A 113 -21.31 -10.67 5.36
N ILE A 114 -20.86 -9.54 5.90
CA ILE A 114 -21.14 -8.22 5.34
C ILE A 114 -20.69 -8.17 3.87
N ALA A 115 -19.45 -8.53 3.59
CA ALA A 115 -18.91 -8.53 2.24
C ALA A 115 -19.72 -9.42 1.30
N THR A 116 -20.09 -10.62 1.72
CA THR A 116 -20.88 -11.57 0.93
C THR A 116 -22.27 -11.04 0.60
N ILE A 117 -22.93 -10.39 1.58
CA ILE A 117 -24.27 -9.86 1.40
C ILE A 117 -24.28 -8.67 0.43
N ILE A 118 -23.36 -7.72 0.60
CA ILE A 118 -23.33 -6.54 -0.25
C ILE A 118 -22.78 -6.83 -1.65
N ASP A 119 -21.97 -7.87 -1.81
CA ASP A 119 -21.51 -8.37 -3.12
C ASP A 119 -22.71 -8.78 -4.00
N GLN A 120 -23.76 -9.37 -3.42
CA GLN A 120 -25.00 -9.70 -4.13
C GLN A 120 -25.72 -8.44 -4.68
N GLN A 121 -25.39 -7.25 -4.17
CA GLN A 121 -25.90 -5.97 -4.64
C GLN A 121 -24.91 -5.26 -5.58
N GLY A 122 -23.85 -5.94 -6.00
CA GLY A 122 -22.81 -5.40 -6.89
C GLY A 122 -21.81 -4.47 -6.20
N VAL A 123 -21.71 -4.51 -4.86
CA VAL A 123 -20.77 -3.69 -4.09
C VAL A 123 -19.64 -4.57 -3.57
N ALA A 124 -18.46 -4.44 -4.17
CA ALA A 124 -17.26 -5.16 -3.74
C ALA A 124 -16.56 -4.42 -2.61
N VAL A 125 -16.33 -5.12 -1.50
CA VAL A 125 -15.53 -4.62 -0.37
C VAL A 125 -14.46 -5.63 0.01
N ARG A 126 -13.39 -5.16 0.61
CA ARG A 126 -12.40 -6.04 1.23
C ARG A 126 -12.81 -6.30 2.69
N ALA A 127 -12.75 -7.56 3.14
CA ALA A 127 -13.06 -7.93 4.51
C ALA A 127 -11.95 -8.75 5.16
N GLY A 128 -11.75 -8.58 6.45
CA GLY A 128 -10.81 -9.34 7.27
C GLY A 128 -9.80 -8.48 8.03
N HIS A 129 -8.58 -9.01 8.23
CA HIS A 129 -7.53 -8.35 9.02
C HIS A 129 -6.72 -7.32 8.23
N HIS A 130 -6.82 -7.29 6.90
CA HIS A 130 -6.07 -6.39 6.00
C HIS A 130 -4.54 -6.48 6.16
N CYS A 131 -4.01 -7.69 6.46
CA CYS A 131 -2.61 -7.95 6.82
C CYS A 131 -2.15 -7.20 8.08
N ALA A 132 -3.09 -6.81 8.97
CA ALA A 132 -2.86 -6.02 10.17
C ALA A 132 -3.56 -6.61 11.40
N GLU A 133 -3.46 -7.92 11.59
CA GLU A 133 -4.10 -8.63 12.72
C GLU A 133 -3.75 -8.02 14.10
N PRO A 134 -2.50 -7.62 14.39
CA PRO A 134 -2.19 -6.96 15.65
C PRO A 134 -2.98 -5.65 15.86
N LEU A 135 -3.30 -4.93 14.78
CA LEU A 135 -4.13 -3.74 14.85
C LEU A 135 -5.59 -4.10 15.16
N MET A 136 -6.12 -5.18 14.58
CA MET A 136 -7.47 -5.66 14.89
C MET A 136 -7.60 -6.02 16.38
N HIS A 137 -6.62 -6.71 16.95
CA HIS A 137 -6.55 -7.00 18.38
C HIS A 137 -6.55 -5.72 19.23
N ARG A 138 -5.74 -4.72 18.86
CA ARG A 138 -5.69 -3.42 19.55
C ARG A 138 -7.02 -2.67 19.50
N LEU A 139 -7.76 -2.79 18.41
CA LEU A 139 -9.05 -2.15 18.21
C LEU A 139 -10.22 -2.93 18.81
N GLY A 140 -9.97 -4.14 19.32
CA GLY A 140 -10.99 -5.02 19.88
C GLY A 140 -12.01 -5.51 18.87
N VAL A 141 -11.57 -5.75 17.63
CA VAL A 141 -12.41 -6.26 16.54
C VAL A 141 -11.82 -7.52 15.93
N VAL A 142 -12.66 -8.40 15.41
CA VAL A 142 -12.22 -9.63 14.71
C VAL A 142 -11.72 -9.34 13.28
N GLY A 143 -12.06 -8.20 12.75
CA GLY A 143 -11.73 -7.72 11.40
C GLY A 143 -12.62 -6.55 11.05
N THR A 144 -12.44 -5.98 9.86
CA THR A 144 -13.30 -4.92 9.32
C THR A 144 -13.71 -5.22 7.87
N ALA A 145 -14.77 -4.59 7.43
CA ALA A 145 -15.13 -4.50 6.03
C ALA A 145 -14.77 -3.12 5.48
#